data_d218a3a5239f130dfe3ee99351f886f4
#
_entry.id   d218a3a5239f130dfe3ee99351f886f4
#
_cell.length_a   1.000
_cell.length_b   1.000
_cell.length_c   1.000
_cell.angle_alpha   90.00
_cell.angle_beta   90.00
_cell.angle_gamma   90.00
#
_symmetry.space_group_name_H-M   'P 1'
#
loop_
_entity.id
_entity.type
_entity.pdbx_description
1 polymer ?
#
loop_
_entity_poly.entity_id
_entity_poly.type
_entity_poly.pdbx_seq_one_letter_code
_entity_poly.pdbx_strand_id
1 'polypeptide(L)'
;MGYFTPKQIVEALDKYIIGQHKAKRAVAIALRTRWRRQQLAPELKDEVMPKNIIMIGPTGVGKSEIARRLARLADAPFLKVEASKYTEVGYVGRDVESMVRDIADIAVNMVKAEKTELIQEKARTLAEERMLDILLPMPARFDVQAATQYESKAGYESTREKLRKQLRDGEMNERYVELEIKEKMLPLGVISNIGMEDLEINLKEM
;
A
#
# COMPACT_ATOMS: atom_id res chain seq x y z
N MET A 1 11.33 6.26 -8.03
CA MET A 1 12.44 5.30 -8.32
C MET A 1 13.78 6.03 -8.26
N GLY A 2 14.65 5.67 -7.33
CA GLY A 2 16.02 6.18 -7.27
C GLY A 2 16.83 5.70 -8.49
N TYR A 3 17.68 6.58 -9.02
CA TYR A 3 18.52 6.32 -10.18
C TYR A 3 19.73 5.48 -9.79
N PHE A 4 19.52 4.19 -9.43
CA PHE A 4 20.65 3.33 -9.08
C PHE A 4 21.49 2.96 -10.30
N THR A 5 22.79 3.14 -10.19
CA THR A 5 23.74 2.60 -11.15
C THR A 5 23.89 1.09 -10.93
N PRO A 6 24.34 0.31 -11.95
CA PRO A 6 24.58 -1.13 -11.74
C PRO A 6 25.53 -1.43 -10.57
N LYS A 7 26.51 -0.56 -10.32
CA LYS A 7 27.44 -0.70 -9.19
C LYS A 7 26.70 -0.57 -7.85
N GLN A 8 25.87 0.45 -7.69
CA GLN A 8 25.06 0.65 -6.47
C GLN A 8 24.06 -0.50 -6.24
N ILE A 9 23.50 -1.08 -7.31
CA ILE A 9 22.62 -2.24 -7.22
C ILE A 9 23.41 -3.45 -6.69
N VAL A 10 24.62 -3.69 -7.20
CA VAL A 10 25.49 -4.77 -6.70
C VAL A 10 25.86 -4.56 -5.24
N GLU A 11 26.26 -3.34 -4.85
CA GLU A 11 26.57 -2.99 -3.46
C GLU A 11 25.37 -3.20 -2.52
N ALA A 12 24.16 -2.86 -2.97
CA ALA A 12 22.94 -3.11 -2.21
C ALA A 12 22.63 -4.61 -2.05
N LEU A 13 22.90 -5.41 -3.09
CA LEU A 13 22.76 -6.88 -3.04
C LEU A 13 23.83 -7.53 -2.18
N ASP A 14 25.05 -7.00 -2.15
CA ASP A 14 26.18 -7.51 -1.37
C ASP A 14 25.90 -7.53 0.15
N LYS A 15 25.02 -6.64 0.62
CA LYS A 15 24.57 -6.60 2.00
C LYS A 15 23.84 -7.87 2.47
N TYR A 16 23.23 -8.60 1.53
CA TYR A 16 22.34 -9.72 1.83
C TYR A 16 22.75 -11.05 1.20
N ILE A 17 23.57 -10.99 0.15
CA ILE A 17 23.91 -12.15 -0.68
C ILE A 17 25.43 -12.29 -0.72
N ILE A 18 25.93 -13.36 -0.15
CA ILE A 18 27.37 -13.65 -0.12
C ILE A 18 27.77 -14.30 -1.44
N GLY A 19 28.87 -13.84 -2.03
CA GLY A 19 29.38 -14.35 -3.31
C GLY A 19 28.48 -13.99 -4.50
N GLN A 20 28.29 -14.89 -5.45
CA GLN A 20 27.43 -14.75 -6.63
C GLN A 20 27.71 -13.49 -7.49
N HIS A 21 28.95 -13.03 -7.57
CA HIS A 21 29.33 -11.76 -8.22
C HIS A 21 28.85 -11.65 -9.68
N LYS A 22 28.96 -12.73 -10.46
CA LYS A 22 28.51 -12.76 -11.86
C LYS A 22 26.99 -12.58 -11.96
N ALA A 23 26.23 -13.29 -11.12
CA ALA A 23 24.78 -13.19 -11.10
C ALA A 23 24.32 -11.79 -10.67
N LYS A 24 24.87 -11.24 -9.58
CA LYS A 24 24.56 -9.87 -9.11
C LYS A 24 24.82 -8.83 -10.20
N ARG A 25 25.96 -8.92 -10.88
CA ARG A 25 26.27 -7.99 -11.99
C ARG A 25 25.30 -8.13 -13.16
N ALA A 26 24.96 -9.36 -13.56
CA ALA A 26 24.05 -9.60 -14.66
C ALA A 26 22.64 -9.02 -14.37
N VAL A 27 22.09 -9.28 -13.17
CA VAL A 27 20.78 -8.77 -12.78
C VAL A 27 20.78 -7.25 -12.58
N ALA A 28 21.86 -6.66 -12.09
CA ALA A 28 22.01 -5.21 -11.97
C ALA A 28 22.00 -4.50 -13.33
N ILE A 29 22.69 -5.08 -14.33
CA ILE A 29 22.68 -4.57 -15.70
C ILE A 29 21.28 -4.71 -16.32
N ALA A 30 20.62 -5.85 -16.12
CA ALA A 30 19.27 -6.08 -16.64
C ALA A 30 18.24 -5.10 -16.04
N LEU A 31 18.29 -4.84 -14.73
CA LEU A 31 17.43 -3.85 -14.07
C LEU A 31 17.67 -2.45 -14.64
N ARG A 32 18.93 -2.07 -14.87
CA ARG A 32 19.27 -0.78 -15.46
C ARG A 32 18.80 -0.68 -16.91
N THR A 33 18.90 -1.75 -17.67
CA THR A 33 18.40 -1.80 -19.06
C THR A 33 16.89 -1.66 -19.12
N ARG A 34 16.17 -2.31 -18.19
CA ARG A 34 14.71 -2.16 -18.06
C ARG A 34 14.33 -0.71 -17.76
N TRP A 35 15.03 -0.06 -16.84
CA TRP A 35 14.82 1.35 -16.54
C TRP A 35 15.06 2.25 -17.77
N ARG A 36 16.16 2.03 -18.50
CA ARG A 36 16.46 2.78 -19.73
C ARG A 36 15.35 2.63 -20.77
N ARG A 37 14.83 1.40 -20.93
CA ARG A 37 13.73 1.15 -21.83
C ARG A 37 12.47 1.97 -21.47
N GLN A 38 12.19 2.15 -20.20
CA GLN A 38 11.04 2.95 -19.74
C GLN A 38 11.17 4.45 -20.08
N GLN A 39 12.39 4.93 -20.33
CA GLN A 39 12.67 6.32 -20.73
C GLN A 39 12.62 6.54 -22.24
N LEU A 40 12.45 5.50 -23.03
CA LEU A 40 12.33 5.62 -24.48
C LEU A 40 10.96 6.18 -24.87
N ALA A 41 10.93 6.84 -26.04
CA ALA A 41 9.68 7.23 -26.70
C ALA A 41 8.81 5.99 -26.98
N PRO A 42 7.46 6.13 -27.01
CA PRO A 42 6.55 4.99 -27.18
C PRO A 42 6.91 4.11 -28.37
N GLU A 43 7.22 4.70 -29.53
CA GLU A 43 7.55 3.97 -30.76
C GLU A 43 8.77 3.05 -30.59
N LEU A 44 9.82 3.54 -29.95
CA LEU A 44 11.03 2.76 -29.70
C LEU A 44 10.89 1.77 -28.55
N LYS A 45 9.98 2.05 -27.62
CA LYS A 45 9.73 1.19 -26.46
C LYS A 45 9.14 -0.16 -26.87
N ASP A 46 8.33 -0.20 -27.90
CA ASP A 46 7.71 -1.43 -28.41
C ASP A 46 8.68 -2.29 -29.21
N GLU A 47 9.67 -1.67 -29.86
CA GLU A 47 10.72 -2.40 -30.56
C GLU A 47 11.78 -3.03 -29.62
N VAL A 48 11.99 -2.43 -28.44
CA VAL A 48 12.97 -2.93 -27.46
C VAL A 48 12.30 -3.90 -26.49
N MET A 49 12.31 -5.19 -26.82
CA MET A 49 11.74 -6.23 -25.95
C MET A 49 12.43 -6.31 -24.58
N PRO A 50 11.68 -6.41 -23.47
CA PRO A 50 12.26 -6.68 -22.17
C PRO A 50 12.87 -8.08 -22.15
N LYS A 51 14.08 -8.21 -21.59
CA LYS A 51 14.72 -9.52 -21.44
C LYS A 51 14.37 -10.14 -20.10
N ASN A 52 13.89 -11.38 -20.14
CA ASN A 52 13.71 -12.19 -18.95
C ASN A 52 15.05 -12.81 -18.51
N ILE A 53 15.20 -13.06 -17.22
CA ILE A 53 16.40 -13.63 -16.64
C ILE A 53 16.09 -15.03 -16.12
N ILE A 54 16.86 -16.01 -16.58
CA ILE A 54 16.85 -17.37 -16.04
C ILE A 54 18.04 -17.52 -15.09
N MET A 55 17.77 -17.89 -13.84
CA MET A 55 18.80 -18.20 -12.84
C MET A 55 18.84 -19.69 -12.59
N ILE A 56 19.96 -20.33 -12.92
CA ILE A 56 20.19 -21.76 -12.78
C ILE A 56 21.23 -22.01 -11.70
N GLY A 57 21.02 -23.01 -10.86
CA GLY A 57 21.95 -23.42 -9.82
C GLY A 57 21.28 -24.24 -8.71
N PRO A 58 22.04 -24.82 -7.76
CA PRO A 58 21.52 -25.64 -6.69
C PRO A 58 20.58 -24.83 -5.77
N THR A 59 19.83 -25.54 -4.94
CA THR A 59 18.97 -24.93 -3.92
C THR A 59 19.81 -24.22 -2.86
N GLY A 60 19.30 -23.12 -2.30
CA GLY A 60 19.99 -22.40 -1.22
C GLY A 60 21.02 -21.35 -1.62
N VAL A 61 21.43 -21.29 -2.91
CA VAL A 61 22.45 -20.33 -3.38
C VAL A 61 21.96 -18.87 -3.54
N GLY A 62 20.76 -18.55 -3.13
CA GLY A 62 20.26 -17.17 -3.12
C GLY A 62 19.47 -16.72 -4.35
N LYS A 63 19.11 -17.60 -5.31
CA LYS A 63 18.39 -17.24 -6.53
C LYS A 63 17.12 -16.41 -6.27
N SER A 64 16.23 -16.93 -5.43
CA SER A 64 14.96 -16.23 -5.10
C SER A 64 15.18 -14.99 -4.25
N GLU A 65 16.24 -14.96 -3.43
CA GLU A 65 16.58 -13.79 -2.63
C GLU A 65 17.09 -12.64 -3.49
N ILE A 66 17.90 -12.94 -4.52
CA ILE A 66 18.30 -11.93 -5.53
C ILE A 66 17.06 -11.29 -6.15
N ALA A 67 16.10 -12.10 -6.62
CA ALA A 67 14.88 -11.60 -7.25
C ALA A 67 14.05 -10.73 -6.28
N ARG A 68 13.88 -11.17 -5.04
CA ARG A 68 13.15 -10.41 -3.99
C ARG A 68 13.81 -9.06 -3.69
N ARG A 69 15.15 -9.03 -3.57
CA ARG A 69 15.88 -7.78 -3.31
C ARG A 69 15.83 -6.83 -4.49
N LEU A 70 15.91 -7.35 -5.72
CA LEU A 70 15.76 -6.52 -6.92
C LEU A 70 14.37 -5.88 -6.99
N ALA A 71 13.31 -6.63 -6.67
CA ALA A 71 11.96 -6.09 -6.65
C ALA A 71 11.84 -4.93 -5.64
N ARG A 72 12.40 -5.09 -4.43
CA ARG A 72 12.45 -4.00 -3.43
C ARG A 72 13.24 -2.78 -3.89
N LEU A 73 14.39 -2.98 -4.54
CA LEU A 73 15.20 -1.87 -5.09
C LEU A 73 14.50 -1.14 -6.23
N ALA A 74 13.61 -1.84 -6.93
CA ALA A 74 12.85 -1.30 -8.06
C ALA A 74 11.47 -0.76 -7.65
N ASP A 75 11.12 -0.81 -6.35
CA ASP A 75 9.76 -0.50 -5.84
C ASP A 75 8.68 -1.23 -6.66
N ALA A 76 8.93 -2.52 -6.95
CA ALA A 76 8.07 -3.35 -7.77
C ALA A 76 7.42 -4.47 -6.95
N PRO A 77 6.20 -4.88 -7.28
CA PRO A 77 5.55 -6.01 -6.63
C PRO A 77 6.36 -7.30 -6.87
N PHE A 78 6.37 -8.18 -5.88
CA PHE A 78 7.08 -9.44 -5.92
C PHE A 78 6.16 -10.59 -5.53
N LEU A 79 6.04 -11.56 -6.42
CA LEU A 79 5.31 -12.80 -6.19
C LEU A 79 6.25 -13.98 -6.43
N LYS A 80 6.38 -14.88 -5.46
CA LYS A 80 7.08 -16.15 -5.61
C LYS A 80 6.05 -17.26 -5.79
N VAL A 81 6.14 -17.96 -6.91
CA VAL A 81 5.26 -19.09 -7.23
C VAL A 81 6.06 -20.38 -7.43
N GLU A 82 5.43 -21.50 -7.16
CA GLU A 82 5.94 -22.85 -7.45
C GLU A 82 5.25 -23.34 -8.71
N ALA A 83 6.00 -23.50 -9.80
CA ALA A 83 5.43 -23.88 -11.11
C ALA A 83 4.63 -25.17 -11.06
N SER A 84 5.00 -26.14 -10.21
CA SER A 84 4.30 -27.41 -10.06
C SER A 84 2.86 -27.29 -9.49
N LYS A 85 2.51 -26.14 -8.92
CA LYS A 85 1.15 -25.87 -8.41
C LYS A 85 0.20 -25.32 -9.47
N TYR A 86 0.72 -25.00 -10.63
CA TYR A 86 -0.04 -24.41 -11.74
C TYR A 86 -0.18 -25.41 -12.87
N THR A 87 -1.38 -25.49 -13.43
CA THR A 87 -1.72 -26.40 -14.52
C THR A 87 -2.44 -25.63 -15.62
N GLU A 88 -2.53 -26.23 -16.80
CA GLU A 88 -3.38 -25.73 -17.87
C GLU A 88 -4.86 -25.83 -17.48
N VAL A 89 -5.67 -24.99 -18.11
CA VAL A 89 -7.12 -24.93 -17.86
C VAL A 89 -7.76 -26.34 -18.04
N GLY A 90 -8.46 -26.80 -17.01
CA GLY A 90 -9.14 -28.10 -17.03
C GLY A 90 -8.42 -29.24 -16.29
N TYR A 91 -7.22 -29.01 -15.77
CA TYR A 91 -6.51 -29.98 -14.90
C TYR A 91 -6.55 -29.55 -13.43
N VAL A 92 -6.30 -30.51 -12.54
CA VAL A 92 -6.25 -30.23 -11.09
C VAL A 92 -5.03 -29.37 -10.77
N GLY A 93 -5.26 -28.13 -10.36
CA GLY A 93 -4.21 -27.16 -10.01
C GLY A 93 -4.73 -25.73 -10.11
N ARG A 94 -3.90 -24.76 -9.69
CA ARG A 94 -4.22 -23.33 -9.82
C ARG A 94 -4.07 -22.90 -11.28
N ASP A 95 -4.99 -22.09 -11.75
CA ASP A 95 -4.93 -21.45 -13.06
C ASP A 95 -3.73 -20.49 -13.13
N VAL A 96 -3.01 -20.52 -14.27
CA VAL A 96 -1.86 -19.66 -14.55
C VAL A 96 -2.24 -18.17 -14.50
N GLU A 97 -3.45 -17.82 -14.93
CA GLU A 97 -3.97 -16.45 -14.87
C GLU A 97 -4.06 -15.91 -13.44
N SER A 98 -4.22 -16.79 -12.45
CA SER A 98 -4.23 -16.39 -11.03
C SER A 98 -2.94 -15.72 -10.60
N MET A 99 -1.79 -16.02 -11.25
CA MET A 99 -0.53 -15.32 -10.96
C MET A 99 -0.61 -13.83 -11.27
N VAL A 100 -1.31 -13.47 -12.36
CA VAL A 100 -1.47 -12.07 -12.77
C VAL A 100 -2.41 -11.35 -11.79
N ARG A 101 -3.47 -12.01 -11.36
CA ARG A 101 -4.38 -11.47 -10.33
C ARG A 101 -3.65 -11.27 -9.01
N ASP A 102 -2.94 -12.28 -8.52
CA ASP A 102 -2.18 -12.21 -7.27
C ASP A 102 -1.15 -11.07 -7.27
N ILE A 103 -0.40 -10.88 -8.37
CA ILE A 103 0.59 -9.79 -8.45
C ILE A 103 -0.07 -8.41 -8.62
N ALA A 104 -1.23 -8.33 -9.27
CA ALA A 104 -2.00 -7.10 -9.37
C ALA A 104 -2.52 -6.67 -7.99
N ASP A 105 -3.03 -7.59 -7.19
CA ASP A 105 -3.48 -7.32 -5.81
C ASP A 105 -2.32 -6.85 -4.92
N ILE A 106 -1.15 -7.48 -5.03
CA ILE A 106 0.05 -7.02 -4.33
C ILE A 106 0.41 -5.59 -4.76
N ALA A 107 0.38 -5.28 -6.05
CA ALA A 107 0.68 -3.96 -6.58
C ALA A 107 -0.29 -2.89 -6.07
N VAL A 108 -1.60 -3.19 -6.08
CA VAL A 108 -2.65 -2.30 -5.56
C VAL A 108 -2.43 -2.04 -4.06
N ASN A 109 -2.15 -3.08 -3.27
CA ASN A 109 -1.90 -2.93 -1.84
C ASN A 109 -0.63 -2.11 -1.55
N MET A 110 0.44 -2.27 -2.34
CA MET A 110 1.65 -1.45 -2.23
C MET A 110 1.35 0.03 -2.46
N VAL A 111 0.67 0.37 -3.56
CA VAL A 111 0.28 1.76 -3.87
C VAL A 111 -0.67 2.31 -2.81
N LYS A 112 -1.61 1.50 -2.33
CA LYS A 112 -2.53 1.90 -1.25
C LYS A 112 -1.78 2.22 0.04
N ALA A 113 -0.80 1.41 0.42
CA ALA A 113 0.02 1.66 1.60
C ALA A 113 0.82 2.96 1.46
N GLU A 114 1.50 3.17 0.33
CA GLU A 114 2.22 4.42 0.02
C GLU A 114 1.31 5.65 0.11
N LYS A 115 0.13 5.58 -0.53
CA LYS A 115 -0.84 6.68 -0.50
C LYS A 115 -1.39 6.92 0.91
N THR A 116 -1.62 5.86 1.68
CA THR A 116 -2.09 5.97 3.07
C THR A 116 -1.05 6.69 3.92
N GLU A 117 0.23 6.35 3.78
CA GLU A 117 1.32 7.01 4.50
C GLU A 117 1.38 8.51 4.17
N LEU A 118 1.29 8.87 2.88
CA LEU A 118 1.32 10.25 2.41
C LEU A 118 0.18 11.11 2.96
N ILE A 119 -1.00 10.53 3.20
CA ILE A 119 -2.17 11.27 3.69
C ILE A 119 -2.37 11.16 5.20
N GLN A 120 -1.57 10.37 5.91
CA GLN A 120 -1.75 10.08 7.33
C GLN A 120 -1.77 11.34 8.21
N GLU A 121 -0.87 12.28 7.98
CA GLU A 121 -0.82 13.55 8.72
C GLU A 121 -2.08 14.39 8.47
N LYS A 122 -2.54 14.46 7.22
CA LYS A 122 -3.78 15.16 6.89
C LYS A 122 -4.99 14.47 7.52
N ALA A 123 -5.03 13.14 7.47
CA ALA A 123 -6.10 12.36 8.10
C ALA A 123 -6.14 12.58 9.61
N ARG A 124 -4.97 12.62 10.27
CA ARG A 124 -4.86 12.92 11.71
C ARG A 124 -5.41 14.31 12.04
N THR A 125 -5.03 15.32 11.27
CA THR A 125 -5.54 16.68 11.47
C THR A 125 -7.06 16.74 11.29
N LEU A 126 -7.61 16.09 10.26
CA LEU A 126 -9.06 16.05 10.05
C LEU A 126 -9.80 15.27 11.13
N ALA A 127 -9.21 14.19 11.65
CA ALA A 127 -9.77 13.44 12.76
C ALA A 127 -9.81 14.28 14.04
N GLU A 128 -8.73 15.02 14.33
CA GLU A 128 -8.66 15.96 15.45
C GLU A 128 -9.75 17.04 15.34
N GLU A 129 -9.92 17.65 14.17
CA GLU A 129 -10.98 18.63 13.94
C GLU A 129 -12.37 18.04 14.15
N ARG A 130 -12.62 16.83 13.64
CA ARG A 130 -13.90 16.15 13.83
C ARG A 130 -14.19 15.79 15.29
N MET A 131 -13.15 15.39 16.03
CA MET A 131 -13.29 15.18 17.49
C MET A 131 -13.64 16.48 18.21
N LEU A 132 -13.02 17.59 17.84
CA LEU A 132 -13.33 18.90 18.41
C LEU A 132 -14.76 19.35 18.07
N ASP A 133 -15.25 19.05 16.87
CA ASP A 133 -16.64 19.36 16.48
C ASP A 133 -17.68 18.56 17.29
N ILE A 134 -17.34 17.34 17.70
CA ILE A 134 -18.20 16.52 18.57
C ILE A 134 -18.14 17.01 20.01
N LEU A 135 -16.94 17.33 20.52
CA LEU A 135 -16.76 17.80 21.90
C LEU A 135 -17.31 19.21 22.11
N LEU A 136 -17.24 20.06 21.08
CA LEU A 136 -17.73 21.43 21.09
C LEU A 136 -18.50 21.71 19.78
N PRO A 137 -19.77 21.31 19.69
CA PRO A 137 -20.58 21.59 18.52
C PRO A 137 -20.69 23.09 18.26
N MET A 138 -20.58 23.47 16.97
CA MET A 138 -20.72 24.87 16.59
C MET A 138 -22.16 25.34 16.83
N PRO A 139 -22.40 26.43 17.59
CA PRO A 139 -23.72 26.94 17.80
C PRO A 139 -24.34 27.43 16.49
N ALA A 140 -25.64 27.17 16.29
CA ALA A 140 -26.35 27.49 15.04
C ALA A 140 -26.42 29.00 14.74
N ARG A 141 -26.27 29.85 15.76
CA ARG A 141 -26.17 31.31 15.67
C ARG A 141 -25.24 31.83 16.76
N PHE A 142 -24.26 32.65 16.39
CA PHE A 142 -23.54 33.48 17.32
C PHE A 142 -24.39 34.74 17.56
N ASP A 143 -25.08 34.80 18.68
CA ASP A 143 -25.85 36.00 19.03
C ASP A 143 -24.92 37.09 19.55
N VAL A 144 -24.88 38.23 18.85
CA VAL A 144 -23.95 39.33 19.13
C VAL A 144 -24.29 40.06 20.44
N GLN A 145 -25.43 39.71 21.07
CA GLN A 145 -25.93 40.37 22.28
C GLN A 145 -25.94 39.49 23.54
N ALA A 146 -25.57 38.22 23.44
CA ALA A 146 -25.59 37.34 24.62
C ALA A 146 -24.31 37.48 25.45
N ALA A 147 -24.50 37.76 26.72
CA ALA A 147 -23.44 38.15 27.67
C ALA A 147 -22.67 36.96 28.29
N THR A 148 -22.75 35.76 27.73
CA THR A 148 -22.04 34.59 28.23
C THR A 148 -20.76 34.32 27.41
N GLN A 149 -19.69 33.96 28.10
CA GLN A 149 -18.32 33.78 27.57
C GLN A 149 -18.20 32.79 26.40
N TYR A 150 -19.26 31.98 26.15
CA TYR A 150 -19.35 30.97 25.10
C TYR A 150 -20.06 31.45 23.83
N GLU A 151 -20.72 32.61 23.86
CA GLU A 151 -21.57 33.09 22.78
C GLU A 151 -20.85 34.03 21.81
N SER A 152 -19.63 34.48 22.14
CA SER A 152 -18.78 35.20 21.20
C SER A 152 -17.92 34.24 20.40
N LYS A 153 -17.72 34.54 19.11
CA LYS A 153 -16.83 33.74 18.24
C LYS A 153 -15.44 33.57 18.83
N ALA A 154 -14.90 34.60 19.47
CA ALA A 154 -13.59 34.57 20.13
C ALA A 154 -13.57 33.63 21.35
N GLY A 155 -14.64 33.56 22.13
CA GLY A 155 -14.78 32.63 23.26
C GLY A 155 -14.85 31.18 22.79
N TYR A 156 -15.58 30.91 21.72
CA TYR A 156 -15.66 29.59 21.10
C TYR A 156 -14.27 29.14 20.58
N GLU A 157 -13.57 29.97 19.82
CA GLU A 157 -12.24 29.64 19.30
C GLU A 157 -11.22 29.40 20.45
N SER A 158 -11.25 30.22 21.51
CA SER A 158 -10.39 30.02 22.69
C SER A 158 -10.67 28.69 23.40
N THR A 159 -11.94 28.32 23.54
CA THR A 159 -12.32 27.03 24.14
C THR A 159 -11.92 25.87 23.27
N ARG A 160 -12.10 25.99 21.95
CA ARG A 160 -11.68 24.98 20.96
C ARG A 160 -10.16 24.73 21.00
N GLU A 161 -9.35 25.79 21.14
CA GLU A 161 -7.90 25.65 21.27
C GLU A 161 -7.48 24.97 22.57
N LYS A 162 -8.15 25.27 23.69
CA LYS A 162 -7.92 24.57 24.97
C LYS A 162 -8.23 23.08 24.85
N LEU A 163 -9.37 22.72 24.27
CA LEU A 163 -9.74 21.34 24.03
C LEU A 163 -8.76 20.63 23.09
N ARG A 164 -8.28 21.31 22.04
CA ARG A 164 -7.25 20.78 21.14
C ARG A 164 -5.96 20.45 21.88
N LYS A 165 -5.54 21.34 22.78
CA LYS A 165 -4.35 21.10 23.61
C LYS A 165 -4.54 19.89 24.53
N GLN A 166 -5.65 19.82 25.23
CA GLN A 166 -5.98 18.69 26.13
C GLN A 166 -6.07 17.37 25.38
N LEU A 167 -6.61 17.38 24.14
CA LEU A 167 -6.67 16.19 23.29
C LEU A 167 -5.26 15.72 22.90
N ARG A 168 -4.36 16.64 22.55
CA ARG A 168 -2.96 16.34 22.19
C ARG A 168 -2.12 15.90 23.38
N ASP A 169 -2.37 16.47 24.55
CA ASP A 169 -1.69 16.13 25.79
C ASP A 169 -2.21 14.81 26.41
N GLY A 170 -3.27 14.21 25.83
CA GLY A 170 -3.82 12.93 26.26
C GLY A 170 -4.73 13.00 27.48
N GLU A 171 -5.07 14.17 27.97
CA GLU A 171 -5.94 14.36 29.15
C GLU A 171 -7.37 13.82 28.93
N MET A 172 -7.75 13.59 27.68
CA MET A 172 -9.08 13.12 27.29
C MET A 172 -9.12 11.65 26.82
N ASN A 173 -8.07 10.87 27.02
CA ASN A 173 -7.96 9.49 26.53
C ASN A 173 -9.04 8.53 27.10
N GLU A 174 -9.58 8.83 28.27
CA GLU A 174 -10.64 8.03 28.90
C GLU A 174 -12.05 8.52 28.56
N ARG A 175 -12.18 9.57 27.75
CA ARG A 175 -13.45 10.16 27.40
C ARG A 175 -14.06 9.45 26.19
N TYR A 176 -15.29 8.97 26.33
CA TYR A 176 -16.04 8.32 25.26
C TYR A 176 -16.82 9.34 24.43
N VAL A 177 -16.81 9.18 23.12
CA VAL A 177 -17.62 9.96 22.18
C VAL A 177 -18.36 9.02 21.24
N GLU A 178 -19.59 9.36 20.88
CA GLU A 178 -20.36 8.63 19.89
C GLU A 178 -20.08 9.19 18.50
N LEU A 179 -19.76 8.27 17.56
CA LEU A 179 -19.45 8.59 16.17
C LEU A 179 -20.41 7.86 15.24
N GLU A 180 -21.11 8.59 14.40
CA GLU A 180 -21.81 8.01 13.26
C GLU A 180 -20.80 7.67 12.16
N ILE A 181 -20.57 6.38 11.95
CA ILE A 181 -19.71 5.89 10.86
C ILE A 181 -20.63 5.44 9.72
N LYS A 182 -20.53 6.13 8.58
CA LYS A 182 -21.12 5.63 7.34
C LYS A 182 -20.22 4.52 6.80
N GLU A 183 -20.61 3.27 6.98
CA GLU A 183 -19.96 2.17 6.29
C GLU A 183 -20.07 2.38 4.77
N LYS A 184 -18.93 2.53 4.11
CA LYS A 184 -18.90 2.41 2.66
C LYS A 184 -19.15 0.93 2.36
N MET A 185 -20.35 0.57 1.97
CA MET A 185 -20.60 -0.72 1.33
C MET A 185 -19.59 -0.88 0.21
N LEU A 186 -18.69 -1.85 0.36
CA LEU A 186 -17.84 -2.27 -0.75
C LEU A 186 -18.76 -2.68 -1.89
N PRO A 187 -18.56 -2.18 -3.12
CA PRO A 187 -19.41 -2.60 -4.23
C PRO A 187 -19.30 -4.12 -4.37
N LEU A 188 -20.41 -4.81 -4.23
CA LEU A 188 -20.58 -6.27 -4.34
C LEU A 188 -19.98 -6.86 -5.63
N GLY A 189 -19.55 -6.03 -6.58
CA GLY A 189 -18.92 -6.45 -7.83
C GLY A 189 -17.52 -7.06 -7.70
N VAL A 190 -16.85 -6.96 -6.52
CA VAL A 190 -15.52 -7.55 -6.32
C VAL A 190 -15.61 -8.99 -5.79
N ILE A 191 -16.76 -9.43 -5.32
CA ILE A 191 -16.97 -10.76 -4.71
C ILE A 191 -17.30 -11.84 -5.76
N SER A 192 -17.59 -11.49 -7.01
CA SER A 192 -18.13 -12.43 -8.00
C SER A 192 -17.11 -13.44 -8.58
N ASN A 193 -15.86 -13.46 -8.11
CA ASN A 193 -14.84 -14.40 -8.59
C ASN A 193 -14.13 -15.23 -7.51
N ILE A 194 -14.55 -15.13 -6.25
CA ILE A 194 -14.20 -16.11 -5.23
C ILE A 194 -15.32 -17.16 -5.34
N GLY A 195 -14.95 -18.39 -5.70
CA GLY A 195 -15.87 -19.44 -6.09
C GLY A 195 -17.13 -19.53 -5.21
N MET A 196 -18.28 -19.58 -5.86
CA MET A 196 -19.60 -19.65 -5.20
C MET A 196 -19.74 -20.87 -4.26
N GLU A 197 -18.83 -21.84 -4.34
CA GLU A 197 -18.81 -23.03 -3.51
C GLU A 197 -18.45 -22.77 -2.04
N ASP A 198 -17.60 -21.77 -1.76
CA ASP A 198 -17.20 -21.46 -0.36
C ASP A 198 -18.22 -20.58 0.38
N LEU A 199 -19.12 -19.90 -0.33
CA LEU A 199 -20.16 -19.06 0.27
C LEU A 199 -21.41 -19.85 0.68
N GLU A 200 -21.72 -20.97 0.00
CA GLU A 200 -22.84 -21.82 0.38
C GLU A 200 -22.62 -22.57 1.70
N ILE A 201 -21.36 -22.84 2.07
CA ILE A 201 -21.00 -23.55 3.30
C ILE A 201 -21.19 -22.62 4.53
N ASN A 202 -20.85 -21.33 4.40
CA ASN A 202 -20.99 -20.38 5.51
C ASN A 202 -22.43 -19.89 5.77
N LEU A 203 -23.32 -19.93 4.77
CA LEU A 203 -24.72 -19.56 4.94
C LEU A 203 -25.57 -20.68 5.56
N LYS A 204 -25.10 -21.93 5.55
CA LYS A 204 -25.79 -23.05 6.19
C LYS A 204 -25.44 -23.24 7.67
N GLU A 205 -24.36 -22.61 8.15
CA GLU A 205 -23.94 -22.65 9.55
C GLU A 205 -24.37 -21.40 10.35
N MET A 206 -24.96 -20.41 9.70
CA MET A 206 -25.60 -19.26 10.34
C MET A 206 -27.13 -19.41 10.43
#